data_461edae00e87bacca67f6ea515043551
#
_entry.id   461edae00e87bacca67f6ea515043551
#
_cell.length_a   1.000
_cell.length_b   1.000
_cell.length_c   1.000
_cell.angle_alpha   90.00
_cell.angle_beta   90.00
_cell.angle_gamma   90.00
#
_symmetry.space_group_name_H-M   'P 1'
#
loop_
_entity.id
_entity.type
_entity.pdbx_description
1 polymer ?
#
loop_
_entity_poly.entity_id
_entity_poly.type
_entity_poly.pdbx_seq_one_letter_code
_entity_poly.pdbx_strand_id
1 'polypeptide(L)'
;MRFPQSSRLWLCSMLAFAWFNGPTESLAADPDQEAPASVDELFDLTEEKKEEGEPGSIDELFETERATVDEPRRWPDLNGFFQSEVAYTYASPDHWSKFRNLLELGTHGRLSGNLKWKASGRLMYDAIYDLTDFYPESVRHDQRFEPMIRETYLDYSAGDWDFRVGRQHIVWGEMVGLFFADVVSAKDLRQFVLPDFDLLRIPQWAMRAEYFKGDFHGEAIWIPYMTYNDIGKVGSEFFPFDPPPTPGFNTVIKNVQRPNNTLGNTAYGLRLSYLHSGWDTSLFYYSGLDLSPAFARNVVLAPDPTITYRPVHKRIHQVGSTLAKDFGPFVLKGEAVYTVDQPFLVTRFNDSDGLVSQDVLDYIVGLDFSFVEDTRLNLQFFQRWFSHHDRDMIPDELESGVSALVSTRYFHPKVEPEVLLIHSLNRADWNVQAKVTWEFLRNWRMVVGADIFGGPPTGLFGQFDAKDRVYGEFRYSF
;
A
#
# COMPACT_ATOMS: atom_id res chain seq x y z
N MET A 1 -21.51 3.71 -37.70
CA MET A 1 -21.08 5.10 -38.00
C MET A 1 -19.85 5.34 -37.17
N ARG A 2 -18.69 5.53 -37.79
CA ARG A 2 -17.41 5.78 -37.11
C ARG A 2 -17.33 7.26 -36.78
N PHE A 3 -17.15 7.65 -35.52
CA PHE A 3 -16.76 8.99 -35.13
C PHE A 3 -15.24 9.05 -34.86
N PRO A 4 -14.55 10.13 -35.21
CA PRO A 4 -13.09 10.19 -35.26
C PRO A 4 -12.45 10.42 -33.87
N GLN A 5 -11.29 9.79 -33.68
CA GLN A 5 -10.42 9.79 -32.50
C GLN A 5 -9.62 11.10 -32.29
N SER A 6 -10.19 12.28 -32.39
CA SER A 6 -9.40 13.52 -32.35
C SER A 6 -9.67 14.47 -31.16
N SER A 7 -10.45 14.05 -30.13
CA SER A 7 -10.80 14.94 -29.01
C SER A 7 -10.10 14.63 -27.67
N ARG A 8 -9.23 13.61 -27.60
CA ARG A 8 -8.58 13.20 -26.33
C ARG A 8 -7.22 13.87 -26.04
N LEU A 9 -6.69 14.68 -26.96
CA LEU A 9 -5.37 15.34 -26.82
C LEU A 9 -5.42 16.78 -26.32
N TRP A 10 -6.61 17.35 -26.07
CA TRP A 10 -6.75 18.77 -25.72
C TRP A 10 -6.83 19.08 -24.21
N LEU A 11 -7.02 18.10 -23.35
CA LEU A 11 -7.07 18.35 -21.90
C LEU A 11 -5.70 18.36 -21.23
N CYS A 12 -4.69 17.70 -21.80
CA CYS A 12 -3.33 17.72 -21.25
C CYS A 12 -2.51 18.96 -21.63
N SER A 13 -2.94 19.74 -22.63
CA SER A 13 -2.20 20.91 -23.08
C SER A 13 -2.61 22.23 -22.41
N MET A 14 -3.68 22.26 -21.62
CA MET A 14 -4.11 23.49 -20.92
C MET A 14 -3.48 23.72 -19.54
N LEU A 15 -2.77 22.73 -18.97
CA LEU A 15 -2.08 22.89 -17.68
C LEU A 15 -0.60 23.34 -17.82
N ALA A 16 -0.07 23.42 -19.03
CA ALA A 16 1.34 23.76 -19.28
C ALA A 16 1.62 25.20 -19.73
N PHE A 17 0.62 26.12 -19.83
CA PHE A 17 0.81 27.44 -20.44
C PHE A 17 0.32 28.63 -19.60
N ALA A 18 0.51 28.64 -18.29
CA ALA A 18 0.16 29.78 -17.45
C ALA A 18 1.28 30.23 -16.49
N TRP A 19 2.56 30.06 -16.85
CA TRP A 19 3.66 30.56 -16.01
C TRP A 19 4.80 31.15 -16.85
N PHE A 20 4.59 32.33 -17.41
CA PHE A 20 5.66 33.30 -17.72
C PHE A 20 5.01 34.65 -17.91
N ASN A 21 5.06 35.48 -16.86
CA ASN A 21 5.17 36.92 -16.83
C ASN A 21 4.56 37.50 -15.53
N GLY A 22 5.41 37.78 -14.58
CA GLY A 22 5.14 38.67 -13.44
C GLY A 22 6.42 39.40 -13.07
N PRO A 23 6.40 40.67 -12.71
CA PRO A 23 7.61 41.50 -12.61
C PRO A 23 8.44 41.20 -11.37
N THR A 24 9.76 41.22 -11.56
CA THR A 24 10.78 41.20 -10.54
C THR A 24 10.74 42.50 -9.72
N GLU A 25 10.28 42.42 -8.47
CA GLU A 25 10.63 43.43 -7.46
C GLU A 25 11.75 42.89 -6.58
N SER A 26 12.89 43.59 -6.63
CA SER A 26 14.02 43.36 -5.75
C SER A 26 13.70 43.86 -4.35
N LEU A 27 13.65 42.97 -3.37
CA LEU A 27 13.74 43.33 -1.96
C LEU A 27 15.21 43.28 -1.53
N ALA A 28 15.70 44.41 -1.12
CA ALA A 28 17.05 44.60 -0.59
C ALA A 28 17.22 43.85 0.72
N ALA A 29 18.32 43.12 0.83
CA ALA A 29 18.72 42.42 2.03
C ALA A 29 19.13 43.43 3.14
N ASP A 30 18.71 43.13 4.36
CA ASP A 30 19.11 43.79 5.59
C ASP A 30 20.58 43.42 5.92
N PRO A 31 21.49 44.39 6.16
CA PRO A 31 22.92 44.12 6.23
C PRO A 31 23.44 43.60 7.60
N ASP A 32 22.59 43.23 8.56
CA ASP A 32 23.00 42.86 9.93
C ASP A 32 22.72 41.41 10.33
N GLN A 33 22.52 40.47 9.40
CA GLN A 33 22.58 39.04 9.71
C GLN A 33 23.84 38.42 9.11
N GLU A 34 24.82 38.12 9.95
CA GLU A 34 25.99 37.32 9.59
C GLU A 34 25.51 35.90 9.19
N ALA A 35 25.87 35.50 7.97
CA ALA A 35 25.67 34.14 7.49
C ALA A 35 26.58 33.19 8.29
N PRO A 36 26.15 31.96 8.63
CA PRO A 36 26.97 30.98 9.32
C PRO A 36 28.21 30.64 8.50
N ALA A 37 29.39 30.66 9.14
CA ALA A 37 30.69 30.66 8.49
C ALA A 37 31.12 29.28 7.95
N SER A 38 30.42 28.18 8.27
CA SER A 38 30.74 26.84 7.73
C SER A 38 29.56 25.85 7.82
N VAL A 39 29.60 24.83 6.96
CA VAL A 39 28.66 23.70 6.97
C VAL A 39 28.75 22.91 8.28
N ASP A 40 29.89 22.94 8.97
CA ASP A 40 30.12 22.25 10.24
C ASP A 40 29.30 22.89 11.39
N GLU A 41 29.05 24.20 11.37
CA GLU A 41 28.20 24.88 12.35
C GLU A 41 26.71 24.49 12.21
N LEU A 42 26.28 24.09 11.02
CA LEU A 42 24.94 23.57 10.78
C LEU A 42 24.77 22.14 11.33
N PHE A 43 25.85 21.37 11.37
CA PHE A 43 25.88 20.02 11.92
C PHE A 43 25.90 20.04 13.45
N ASP A 44 26.61 20.99 14.09
CA ASP A 44 26.62 21.14 15.54
C ASP A 44 25.25 21.53 16.12
N LEU A 45 24.45 22.30 15.39
CA LEU A 45 23.06 22.62 15.80
C LEU A 45 22.10 21.42 15.69
N THR A 46 22.48 20.38 14.91
CA THR A 46 21.73 19.13 14.81
C THR A 46 22.22 18.09 15.82
N GLU A 47 23.47 18.15 16.30
CA GLU A 47 23.99 17.20 17.29
C GLU A 47 23.51 17.49 18.72
N GLU A 48 23.22 18.73 19.11
CA GLU A 48 22.62 19.03 20.42
C GLU A 48 21.16 18.57 20.59
N LYS A 49 20.51 18.07 19.53
CA LYS A 49 19.19 17.42 19.58
C LYS A 49 19.22 15.90 19.44
N LYS A 50 20.41 15.29 19.42
CA LYS A 50 20.62 13.86 19.13
C LYS A 50 20.89 13.00 20.37
N GLU A 51 20.65 13.49 21.56
CA GLU A 51 20.73 12.66 22.78
C GLU A 51 19.34 12.26 23.32
N GLU A 52 18.41 11.81 22.48
CA GLU A 52 17.28 10.97 22.94
C GLU A 52 16.67 10.26 21.72
N GLY A 53 17.03 8.98 21.54
CA GLY A 53 16.21 7.99 20.85
C GLY A 53 16.35 7.95 19.31
N GLU A 54 16.98 6.90 18.81
CA GLU A 54 16.90 6.49 17.40
C GLU A 54 15.42 6.31 16.97
N PRO A 55 15.01 6.75 15.75
CA PRO A 55 13.63 6.59 15.29
C PRO A 55 13.39 5.11 14.94
N GLY A 56 12.86 4.37 15.89
CA GLY A 56 12.64 2.90 15.78
C GLY A 56 11.35 2.49 15.09
N SER A 57 10.38 3.36 14.84
CA SER A 57 9.17 3.02 14.08
C SER A 57 8.40 4.26 13.63
N ILE A 58 7.59 4.11 12.59
CA ILE A 58 6.62 5.12 12.14
C ILE A 58 5.71 5.59 13.29
N ASP A 59 5.52 4.75 14.31
CA ASP A 59 4.76 5.07 15.52
C ASP A 59 5.41 6.17 16.35
N GLU A 60 6.75 6.32 16.34
CA GLU A 60 7.46 7.38 17.10
C GLU A 60 7.29 8.76 16.47
N LEU A 61 7.06 8.86 15.16
CA LEU A 61 6.76 10.14 14.50
C LEU A 61 5.46 10.78 15.01
N PHE A 62 4.56 10.00 15.62
CA PHE A 62 3.34 10.50 16.25
C PHE A 62 3.50 10.82 17.75
N GLU A 63 4.59 10.41 18.40
CA GLU A 63 4.85 10.65 19.84
C GLU A 63 5.63 11.95 20.13
N THR A 64 6.26 12.61 19.14
CA THR A 64 7.26 13.67 19.38
C THR A 64 6.68 15.06 19.65
N GLU A 65 5.36 15.27 19.65
CA GLU A 65 4.76 16.58 19.98
C GLU A 65 3.89 16.56 21.25
N ARG A 66 4.41 16.29 22.43
CA ARG A 66 3.83 16.82 23.69
C ARG A 66 4.59 16.37 24.94
N ALA A 67 5.77 16.90 25.15
CA ALA A 67 6.30 16.98 26.51
C ALA A 67 5.85 18.32 27.16
N THR A 68 4.67 18.34 27.74
CA THR A 68 4.28 19.41 28.67
C THR A 68 3.52 18.82 29.85
N VAL A 69 4.21 18.92 31.04
CA VAL A 69 3.67 18.89 32.40
C VAL A 69 2.59 17.86 32.73
N ASP A 70 3.01 16.91 33.60
CA ASP A 70 2.20 15.89 34.26
C ASP A 70 1.08 16.52 35.13
N GLU A 71 -0.12 16.63 34.58
CA GLU A 71 -1.35 16.54 35.36
C GLU A 71 -1.95 15.14 35.14
N PRO A 72 -2.44 14.43 36.18
CA PRO A 72 -3.07 13.11 35.98
C PRO A 72 -4.37 13.28 35.21
N ARG A 73 -4.31 13.15 33.86
CA ARG A 73 -5.50 13.14 33.02
C ARG A 73 -6.37 11.93 33.36
N ARG A 74 -7.58 12.17 33.77
CA ARG A 74 -8.59 11.14 34.13
C ARG A 74 -9.11 10.34 32.96
N TRP A 75 -8.77 10.68 31.70
CA TRP A 75 -9.22 10.02 30.48
C TRP A 75 -8.02 9.77 29.57
N PRO A 76 -7.95 8.58 28.92
CA PRO A 76 -6.92 8.32 27.92
C PRO A 76 -7.04 9.31 26.77
N ASP A 77 -5.90 9.73 26.21
CA ASP A 77 -5.87 10.61 25.02
C ASP A 77 -6.57 9.88 23.87
N LEU A 78 -7.63 10.48 23.34
CA LEU A 78 -8.33 10.01 22.17
C LEU A 78 -7.78 10.76 20.96
N ASN A 79 -7.25 10.03 20.00
CA ASN A 79 -6.79 10.55 18.72
C ASN A 79 -7.54 9.85 17.59
N GLY A 80 -7.54 10.46 16.43
CA GLY A 80 -8.22 9.86 15.30
C GLY A 80 -8.43 10.82 14.14
N PHE A 81 -9.23 10.38 13.19
CA PHE A 81 -9.63 11.22 12.07
C PHE A 81 -10.99 10.81 11.53
N PHE A 82 -11.66 11.77 10.95
CA PHE A 82 -12.81 11.57 10.09
C PHE A 82 -12.41 11.92 8.65
N GLN A 83 -12.77 11.05 7.70
CA GLN A 83 -12.47 11.23 6.28
C GLN A 83 -13.72 10.96 5.46
N SER A 84 -14.03 11.86 4.53
CA SER A 84 -15.09 11.67 3.53
C SER A 84 -14.47 11.71 2.15
N GLU A 85 -14.82 10.73 1.31
CA GLU A 85 -14.30 10.57 -0.05
C GLU A 85 -15.45 10.45 -1.03
N VAL A 86 -15.33 11.15 -2.16
CA VAL A 86 -16.22 10.98 -3.30
C VAL A 86 -15.41 10.64 -4.54
N ALA A 87 -15.92 9.75 -5.39
CA ALA A 87 -15.28 9.44 -6.66
C ALA A 87 -16.31 9.23 -7.77
N TYR A 88 -16.00 9.71 -8.95
CA TYR A 88 -16.77 9.55 -10.16
C TYR A 88 -15.95 8.89 -11.25
N THR A 89 -16.37 7.70 -11.67
CA THR A 89 -15.81 6.97 -12.81
C THR A 89 -16.40 7.58 -14.08
N TYR A 90 -15.55 8.23 -14.90
CA TYR A 90 -15.99 8.91 -16.11
C TYR A 90 -15.84 8.06 -17.38
N ALA A 91 -15.15 6.91 -17.28
CA ALA A 91 -15.13 5.92 -18.34
C ALA A 91 -16.49 5.19 -18.44
N SER A 92 -16.82 4.67 -19.62
CA SER A 92 -18.13 4.05 -19.84
C SER A 92 -18.18 2.62 -19.29
N PRO A 93 -19.22 2.25 -18.52
CA PRO A 93 -20.37 3.06 -18.09
C PRO A 93 -20.00 4.05 -16.98
N ASP A 94 -20.28 5.35 -17.21
CA ASP A 94 -19.99 6.40 -16.23
C ASP A 94 -20.93 6.33 -15.03
N HIS A 95 -20.37 6.51 -13.83
CA HIS A 95 -21.13 6.40 -12.56
C HIS A 95 -20.36 6.97 -11.38
N TRP A 96 -21.09 7.30 -10.31
CA TRP A 96 -20.49 7.55 -9.01
C TRP A 96 -20.00 6.23 -8.43
N SER A 97 -18.70 6.13 -8.16
CA SER A 97 -18.06 4.89 -7.71
C SER A 97 -17.74 4.86 -6.22
N LYS A 98 -17.85 6.02 -5.52
CA LYS A 98 -17.59 6.11 -4.08
C LYS A 98 -18.30 7.30 -3.46
N PHE A 99 -18.84 7.12 -2.25
CA PHE A 99 -19.17 8.16 -1.29
C PHE A 99 -18.89 7.61 0.12
N ARG A 100 -17.62 7.38 0.40
CA ARG A 100 -17.13 6.69 1.59
C ARG A 100 -16.87 7.67 2.71
N ASN A 101 -17.39 7.34 3.90
CA ASN A 101 -17.14 8.06 5.14
C ASN A 101 -16.42 7.10 6.10
N LEU A 102 -15.31 7.54 6.67
CA LEU A 102 -14.43 6.77 7.49
C LEU A 102 -14.17 7.52 8.78
N LEU A 103 -14.38 6.86 9.92
CA LEU A 103 -14.01 7.35 11.24
C LEU A 103 -13.03 6.35 11.86
N GLU A 104 -11.81 6.81 12.13
CA GLU A 104 -10.83 6.06 12.90
C GLU A 104 -10.63 6.71 14.26
N LEU A 105 -10.69 5.91 15.32
CA LEU A 105 -10.48 6.32 16.69
C LEU A 105 -9.42 5.44 17.32
N GLY A 106 -8.48 6.05 18.02
CA GLY A 106 -7.41 5.37 18.72
C GLY A 106 -7.16 5.97 20.11
N THR A 107 -6.65 5.12 20.97
CA THR A 107 -6.17 5.50 22.29
C THR A 107 -5.04 4.59 22.71
N HIS A 108 -4.14 5.09 23.51
CA HIS A 108 -3.00 4.37 24.03
C HIS A 108 -2.69 4.75 25.46
N GLY A 109 -1.89 3.95 26.13
CA GLY A 109 -1.53 4.25 27.51
C GLY A 109 -0.49 3.31 28.08
N ARG A 110 -0.10 3.58 29.30
CA ARG A 110 0.88 2.81 30.07
C ARG A 110 0.20 2.15 31.27
N LEU A 111 0.38 0.82 31.43
CA LEU A 111 -0.10 0.08 32.59
C LEU A 111 0.96 -0.01 33.68
N SER A 112 2.25 -0.06 33.30
CA SER A 112 3.41 0.00 34.20
C SER A 112 4.59 0.63 33.47
N GLY A 113 5.74 0.78 34.11
CA GLY A 113 6.96 1.33 33.49
C GLY A 113 7.32 0.67 32.15
N ASN A 114 7.14 -0.65 32.05
CA ASN A 114 7.56 -1.46 30.91
C ASN A 114 6.39 -2.03 30.09
N LEU A 115 5.14 -1.76 30.47
CA LEU A 115 3.96 -2.32 29.80
C LEU A 115 3.08 -1.21 29.25
N LYS A 116 2.99 -1.11 27.93
CA LYS A 116 2.15 -0.18 27.18
C LYS A 116 0.99 -0.93 26.52
N TRP A 117 -0.03 -0.21 26.12
CA TRP A 117 -1.14 -0.74 25.33
C TRP A 117 -1.61 0.29 24.31
N LYS A 118 -2.13 -0.19 23.19
CA LYS A 118 -2.82 0.60 22.16
C LYS A 118 -4.13 -0.08 21.81
N ALA A 119 -5.16 0.70 21.54
CA ALA A 119 -6.44 0.22 21.02
C ALA A 119 -6.97 1.21 19.98
N SER A 120 -7.24 0.76 18.78
CA SER A 120 -7.87 1.58 17.75
C SER A 120 -8.88 0.78 16.92
N GLY A 121 -9.87 1.51 16.40
CA GLY A 121 -10.92 0.96 15.56
C GLY A 121 -11.31 1.92 14.46
N ARG A 122 -11.81 1.37 13.36
CA ARG A 122 -12.29 2.08 12.18
C ARG A 122 -13.73 1.69 11.89
N LEU A 123 -14.55 2.70 11.62
CA LEU A 123 -15.89 2.52 11.07
C LEU A 123 -15.88 3.09 9.66
N MET A 124 -16.34 2.31 8.69
CA MET A 124 -16.45 2.72 7.31
C MET A 124 -17.90 2.56 6.85
N TYR A 125 -18.45 3.61 6.22
CA TYR A 125 -19.76 3.61 5.59
C TYR A 125 -19.67 4.26 4.23
N ASP A 126 -20.00 3.50 3.18
CA ASP A 126 -20.03 4.01 1.82
C ASP A 126 -21.48 4.17 1.36
N ALA A 127 -21.94 5.42 1.36
CA ALA A 127 -23.32 5.79 1.01
C ALA A 127 -23.67 5.51 -0.45
N ILE A 128 -22.66 5.33 -1.34
CA ILE A 128 -22.91 5.05 -2.75
C ILE A 128 -23.77 3.77 -2.92
N TYR A 129 -23.58 2.79 -2.04
CA TYR A 129 -24.30 1.51 -2.09
C TYR A 129 -25.76 1.61 -1.65
N ASP A 130 -26.18 2.74 -1.06
CA ASP A 130 -27.58 3.06 -0.77
C ASP A 130 -28.17 4.05 -1.79
N LEU A 131 -27.32 4.79 -2.51
CA LEU A 131 -27.73 5.84 -3.45
C LEU A 131 -27.88 5.36 -4.90
N THR A 132 -27.28 4.20 -5.25
CA THR A 132 -27.35 3.65 -6.61
C THR A 132 -27.57 2.14 -6.62
N ASP A 133 -28.25 1.66 -7.65
CA ASP A 133 -28.40 0.22 -7.94
C ASP A 133 -27.38 -0.28 -8.97
N PHE A 134 -26.33 0.48 -9.25
CA PHE A 134 -25.28 0.12 -10.22
C PHE A 134 -24.56 -1.17 -9.85
N TYR A 135 -24.29 -1.37 -8.57
CA TYR A 135 -23.57 -2.52 -8.06
C TYR A 135 -24.50 -3.68 -7.67
N PRO A 136 -24.07 -4.95 -7.87
CA PRO A 136 -24.81 -6.12 -7.39
C PRO A 136 -25.07 -6.07 -5.87
N GLU A 137 -26.16 -6.68 -5.42
CA GLU A 137 -26.53 -6.71 -3.99
C GLU A 137 -25.42 -7.30 -3.11
N SER A 138 -24.69 -8.31 -3.60
CA SER A 138 -23.56 -8.92 -2.88
C SER A 138 -22.43 -7.93 -2.61
N VAL A 139 -22.15 -7.01 -3.54
CA VAL A 139 -21.15 -5.93 -3.40
C VAL A 139 -21.67 -4.87 -2.42
N ARG A 140 -22.92 -4.42 -2.61
CA ARG A 140 -23.54 -3.42 -1.75
C ARG A 140 -23.58 -3.87 -0.28
N HIS A 141 -23.93 -5.13 -0.03
CA HIS A 141 -23.93 -5.68 1.33
C HIS A 141 -22.53 -5.79 1.92
N ASP A 142 -21.51 -6.13 1.12
CA ASP A 142 -20.12 -6.35 1.55
C ASP A 142 -19.37 -5.03 1.86
N GLN A 143 -19.63 -3.96 1.07
CA GLN A 143 -18.82 -2.74 1.13
C GLN A 143 -19.56 -1.52 1.71
N ARG A 144 -20.87 -1.64 2.02
CA ARG A 144 -21.67 -0.53 2.53
C ARG A 144 -21.26 -0.08 3.93
N PHE A 145 -21.09 -1.05 4.84
CA PHE A 145 -20.75 -0.76 6.24
C PHE A 145 -19.79 -1.80 6.80
N GLU A 146 -18.66 -1.32 7.33
CA GLU A 146 -17.65 -2.19 7.88
C GLU A 146 -17.06 -1.60 9.17
N PRO A 147 -17.27 -2.23 10.32
CA PRO A 147 -16.53 -1.99 11.54
C PRO A 147 -15.25 -2.84 11.54
N MET A 148 -14.10 -2.23 11.83
CA MET A 148 -12.81 -2.91 11.88
C MET A 148 -12.06 -2.55 13.17
N ILE A 149 -11.63 -3.56 13.92
CA ILE A 149 -10.59 -3.37 14.93
C ILE A 149 -9.28 -3.16 14.18
N ARG A 150 -8.61 -2.04 14.40
CA ARG A 150 -7.32 -1.73 13.81
C ARG A 150 -6.22 -2.26 14.70
N GLU A 151 -5.38 -1.44 15.28
CA GLU A 151 -4.33 -1.89 16.17
C GLU A 151 -4.86 -2.04 17.60
N THR A 152 -4.69 -3.21 18.19
CA THR A 152 -5.08 -3.50 19.56
C THR A 152 -4.10 -4.51 20.14
N TYR A 153 -3.14 -4.02 20.91
CA TYR A 153 -2.04 -4.82 21.40
C TYR A 153 -1.54 -4.37 22.77
N LEU A 154 -0.81 -5.28 23.41
CA LEU A 154 0.04 -5.04 24.58
C LEU A 154 1.50 -5.08 24.11
N ASP A 155 2.30 -4.16 24.62
CA ASP A 155 3.71 -3.99 24.32
C ASP A 155 4.51 -4.02 25.64
N TYR A 156 5.47 -4.94 25.75
CA TYR A 156 6.27 -5.15 26.95
C TYR A 156 7.75 -5.14 26.64
N SER A 157 8.50 -4.21 27.26
CA SER A 157 9.94 -4.03 27.08
C SER A 157 10.71 -4.62 28.26
N ALA A 158 11.75 -5.41 27.99
CA ALA A 158 12.60 -6.04 28.99
C ALA A 158 14.08 -6.07 28.56
N GLY A 159 14.85 -5.07 28.95
CA GLY A 159 16.24 -4.89 28.53
C GLY A 159 16.32 -4.68 27.01
N ASP A 160 17.07 -5.52 26.31
CA ASP A 160 17.25 -5.48 24.86
C ASP A 160 16.10 -6.16 24.09
N TRP A 161 15.01 -6.54 24.75
CA TRP A 161 13.87 -7.23 24.18
C TRP A 161 12.59 -6.42 24.25
N ASP A 162 11.84 -6.41 23.15
CA ASP A 162 10.46 -5.95 23.07
C ASP A 162 9.53 -7.06 22.63
N PHE A 163 8.40 -7.21 23.33
CA PHE A 163 7.38 -8.22 23.03
C PHE A 163 6.03 -7.53 22.79
N ARG A 164 5.44 -7.77 21.62
CA ARG A 164 4.13 -7.22 21.29
C ARG A 164 3.16 -8.37 21.00
N VAL A 165 1.98 -8.33 21.64
CA VAL A 165 0.93 -9.34 21.47
C VAL A 165 -0.40 -8.67 21.20
N GLY A 166 -1.04 -9.04 20.12
CA GLY A 166 -2.33 -8.50 19.71
C GLY A 166 -2.41 -8.21 18.21
N ARG A 167 -3.39 -7.38 17.83
CA ARG A 167 -3.59 -6.97 16.45
C ARG A 167 -2.68 -5.78 16.13
N GLN A 168 -1.80 -5.93 15.17
CA GLN A 168 -0.71 -4.98 14.90
C GLN A 168 -0.32 -4.98 13.42
N HIS A 169 0.21 -3.85 12.95
CA HIS A 169 0.91 -3.78 11.67
C HIS A 169 2.32 -4.36 11.80
N ILE A 170 2.73 -5.14 10.81
CA ILE A 170 4.08 -5.69 10.69
C ILE A 170 4.54 -5.41 9.27
N VAL A 171 5.45 -4.48 9.08
CA VAL A 171 5.88 -3.99 7.76
C VAL A 171 7.35 -4.31 7.56
N TRP A 172 7.67 -5.12 6.54
CA TRP A 172 9.05 -5.52 6.23
C TRP A 172 9.59 -4.86 4.96
N GLY A 173 8.71 -4.34 4.08
CA GLY A 173 9.07 -3.64 2.86
C GLY A 173 8.82 -2.13 2.94
N GLU A 174 9.63 -1.35 2.22
CA GLU A 174 9.63 0.11 2.28
C GLU A 174 9.51 0.80 0.91
N MET A 175 9.24 0.03 -0.16
CA MET A 175 9.16 0.59 -1.51
C MET A 175 7.86 1.36 -1.75
N VAL A 176 7.93 2.40 -2.55
CA VAL A 176 6.80 3.30 -2.83
C VAL A 176 5.90 2.72 -3.92
N GLY A 177 4.61 2.61 -3.64
CA GLY A 177 3.60 2.18 -4.62
C GLY A 177 3.59 0.68 -4.95
N LEU A 178 4.60 -0.08 -4.51
CA LEU A 178 4.76 -1.51 -4.78
C LEU A 178 5.13 -2.26 -3.50
N PHE A 179 4.66 -3.51 -3.33
CA PHE A 179 4.73 -4.24 -2.06
C PHE A 179 5.47 -5.57 -2.21
N PHE A 180 6.76 -5.54 -2.55
CA PHE A 180 7.50 -6.79 -2.74
C PHE A 180 7.86 -7.44 -1.41
N ALA A 181 8.57 -6.76 -0.51
CA ALA A 181 8.98 -7.31 0.78
C ALA A 181 7.93 -7.14 1.90
N ASP A 182 6.82 -6.44 1.66
CA ASP A 182 5.71 -6.35 2.62
C ASP A 182 4.84 -7.62 2.59
N VAL A 183 5.45 -8.75 2.97
CA VAL A 183 4.89 -10.11 2.86
C VAL A 183 3.98 -10.51 4.01
N VAL A 184 4.02 -9.77 5.13
CA VAL A 184 3.27 -10.09 6.36
C VAL A 184 1.92 -9.39 6.42
N SER A 185 1.86 -8.15 5.94
CA SER A 185 0.66 -7.31 6.03
C SER A 185 -0.40 -7.71 5.00
N ALA A 186 -1.59 -8.07 5.46
CA ALA A 186 -2.76 -8.17 4.59
C ALA A 186 -3.16 -6.78 4.06
N LYS A 187 -3.84 -6.73 2.92
CA LYS A 187 -4.21 -5.49 2.23
C LYS A 187 -5.69 -5.48 1.84
N ASP A 188 -6.32 -4.32 1.98
CA ASP A 188 -7.66 -4.05 1.44
C ASP A 188 -7.52 -3.63 -0.03
N LEU A 189 -7.65 -4.59 -0.94
CA LEU A 189 -7.52 -4.40 -2.37
C LEU A 189 -8.85 -4.13 -3.09
N ARG A 190 -9.95 -3.87 -2.33
CA ARG A 190 -11.26 -3.54 -2.92
C ARG A 190 -11.24 -2.23 -3.71
N GLN A 191 -10.27 -1.39 -3.45
CA GLN A 191 -9.97 -0.17 -4.23
C GLN A 191 -8.61 -0.31 -4.96
N PHE A 192 -8.23 -1.53 -5.34
CA PHE A 192 -6.92 -1.83 -5.90
C PHE A 192 -5.79 -1.32 -4.99
N VAL A 193 -4.71 -0.77 -5.53
CA VAL A 193 -3.58 -0.18 -4.78
C VAL A 193 -3.64 1.36 -4.76
N LEU A 194 -4.84 1.93 -4.91
CA LEU A 194 -5.04 3.38 -5.01
C LEU A 194 -5.05 4.13 -3.65
N PRO A 195 -5.56 3.55 -2.54
CA PRO A 195 -5.53 4.23 -1.24
C PRO A 195 -4.12 4.38 -0.69
N ASP A 196 -3.93 5.39 0.18
CA ASP A 196 -2.71 5.53 0.97
C ASP A 196 -2.41 4.24 1.76
N PHE A 197 -1.14 3.92 1.98
CA PHE A 197 -0.70 2.65 2.60
C PHE A 197 -1.30 2.38 3.97
N ASP A 198 -1.50 3.40 4.79
CA ASP A 198 -2.10 3.27 6.11
C ASP A 198 -3.57 2.86 6.05
N LEU A 199 -4.27 3.25 4.98
CA LEU A 199 -5.64 2.81 4.72
C LEU A 199 -5.69 1.42 4.12
N LEU A 200 -4.71 1.08 3.28
CA LEU A 200 -4.63 -0.17 2.54
C LEU A 200 -4.27 -1.37 3.43
N ARG A 201 -3.34 -1.20 4.39
CA ARG A 201 -2.89 -2.29 5.24
C ARG A 201 -3.94 -2.71 6.26
N ILE A 202 -4.12 -4.01 6.41
CA ILE A 202 -4.98 -4.64 7.42
C ILE A 202 -4.07 -5.28 8.48
N PRO A 203 -4.19 -4.92 9.78
CA PRO A 203 -3.34 -5.48 10.83
C PRO A 203 -3.53 -6.98 11.00
N GLN A 204 -2.48 -7.68 11.42
CA GLN A 204 -2.46 -9.11 11.74
C GLN A 204 -2.60 -9.34 13.25
N TRP A 205 -3.26 -10.44 13.65
CA TRP A 205 -3.20 -10.95 15.00
C TRP A 205 -1.89 -11.71 15.21
N ALA A 206 -0.94 -11.13 15.94
CA ALA A 206 0.41 -11.67 16.03
C ALA A 206 0.97 -11.62 17.46
N MET A 207 1.92 -12.52 17.72
CA MET A 207 2.94 -12.39 18.75
C MET A 207 4.24 -12.03 18.05
N ARG A 208 4.88 -10.95 18.48
CA ARG A 208 6.13 -10.42 17.94
C ARG A 208 7.14 -10.30 19.08
N ALA A 209 8.36 -10.75 18.84
CA ALA A 209 9.49 -10.59 19.74
C ALA A 209 10.62 -9.94 18.95
N GLU A 210 11.14 -8.82 19.47
CA GLU A 210 12.22 -8.06 18.88
C GLU A 210 13.40 -8.04 19.84
N TYR A 211 14.60 -8.10 19.28
CA TYR A 211 15.85 -8.02 20.02
C TYR A 211 16.76 -6.96 19.38
N PHE A 212 17.19 -6.00 20.17
CA PHE A 212 18.05 -4.90 19.76
C PHE A 212 19.41 -4.98 20.45
N LYS A 213 20.49 -4.90 19.68
CA LYS A 213 21.84 -4.84 20.25
C LYS A 213 22.80 -4.11 19.32
N GLY A 214 23.13 -2.86 19.68
CA GLY A 214 23.93 -2.00 18.81
C GLY A 214 23.24 -1.85 17.45
N ASP A 215 23.98 -2.12 16.37
CA ASP A 215 23.48 -2.03 14.99
C ASP A 215 22.66 -3.26 14.53
N PHE A 216 22.45 -4.23 15.40
CA PHE A 216 21.72 -5.46 15.09
C PHE A 216 20.29 -5.42 15.63
N HIS A 217 19.32 -5.78 14.77
CA HIS A 217 17.93 -5.98 15.13
C HIS A 217 17.46 -7.34 14.62
N GLY A 218 16.89 -8.14 15.52
CA GLY A 218 16.27 -9.42 15.19
C GLY A 218 14.78 -9.39 15.54
N GLU A 219 13.92 -9.86 14.64
CA GLU A 219 12.48 -9.91 14.84
C GLU A 219 11.97 -11.32 14.55
N ALA A 220 11.16 -11.87 15.46
CA ALA A 220 10.44 -13.13 15.29
C ALA A 220 8.94 -12.90 15.44
N ILE A 221 8.15 -13.44 14.52
CA ILE A 221 6.70 -13.33 14.52
C ILE A 221 6.01 -14.68 14.46
N TRP A 222 4.85 -14.77 15.13
CA TRP A 222 3.91 -15.86 14.98
C TRP A 222 2.49 -15.29 14.86
N ILE A 223 1.78 -15.71 13.81
CA ILE A 223 0.42 -15.27 13.47
C ILE A 223 -0.52 -16.48 13.62
N PRO A 224 -1.20 -16.62 14.77
CA PRO A 224 -2.13 -17.74 15.02
C PRO A 224 -3.41 -17.64 14.19
N TYR A 225 -3.85 -16.43 13.88
CA TYR A 225 -5.07 -16.12 13.13
C TYR A 225 -4.74 -15.21 11.97
N MET A 226 -4.55 -15.78 10.78
CA MET A 226 -4.19 -15.01 9.60
C MET A 226 -5.35 -14.12 9.13
N THR A 227 -5.04 -12.88 8.81
CA THR A 227 -5.87 -11.98 8.03
C THR A 227 -5.39 -12.04 6.57
N TYR A 228 -6.31 -12.13 5.62
CA TYR A 228 -6.02 -12.26 4.20
C TYR A 228 -6.34 -10.95 3.47
N ASN A 229 -5.81 -10.80 2.27
CA ASN A 229 -6.15 -9.68 1.40
C ASN A 229 -7.65 -9.69 1.11
N ASP A 230 -8.28 -8.52 1.20
CA ASP A 230 -9.66 -8.35 0.82
C ASP A 230 -9.73 -7.84 -0.62
N ILE A 231 -10.17 -8.71 -1.53
CA ILE A 231 -10.31 -8.41 -2.96
C ILE A 231 -11.74 -8.03 -3.35
N GLY A 232 -12.67 -7.95 -2.38
CA GLY A 232 -14.07 -7.67 -2.61
C GLY A 232 -14.85 -8.84 -3.22
N LYS A 233 -16.03 -8.54 -3.76
CA LYS A 233 -16.96 -9.50 -4.40
C LYS A 233 -16.97 -9.30 -5.90
N VAL A 234 -17.40 -10.34 -6.62
CA VAL A 234 -17.64 -10.28 -8.06
C VAL A 234 -18.58 -9.14 -8.41
N GLY A 235 -18.15 -8.26 -9.31
CA GLY A 235 -18.90 -7.06 -9.71
C GLY A 235 -18.57 -5.82 -8.89
N SER A 236 -17.60 -5.88 -7.95
CA SER A 236 -17.04 -4.67 -7.34
C SER A 236 -16.13 -3.91 -8.32
N GLU A 237 -15.89 -2.64 -8.05
CA GLU A 237 -15.21 -1.70 -8.97
C GLU A 237 -13.84 -2.21 -9.44
N PHE A 238 -13.03 -2.75 -8.52
CA PHE A 238 -11.67 -3.24 -8.79
C PHE A 238 -11.53 -4.73 -8.46
N PHE A 239 -12.55 -5.55 -8.78
CA PHE A 239 -12.40 -6.99 -8.60
C PHE A 239 -11.31 -7.52 -9.54
N PRO A 240 -10.22 -8.17 -9.03
CA PRO A 240 -8.99 -8.37 -9.79
C PRO A 240 -9.00 -9.60 -10.71
N PHE A 241 -10.15 -10.25 -10.89
CA PHE A 241 -10.24 -11.50 -11.65
C PHE A 241 -11.44 -11.51 -12.58
N ASP A 242 -11.17 -11.31 -13.86
CA ASP A 242 -12.16 -11.39 -14.94
C ASP A 242 -11.64 -12.32 -16.05
N PRO A 243 -11.85 -13.65 -15.92
CA PRO A 243 -11.38 -14.61 -16.89
C PRO A 243 -12.10 -14.42 -18.22
N PRO A 244 -11.40 -14.52 -19.37
CA PRO A 244 -12.01 -14.38 -20.67
C PRO A 244 -13.11 -15.43 -20.87
N PRO A 245 -14.25 -15.05 -21.47
CA PRO A 245 -15.36 -15.96 -21.70
C PRO A 245 -14.93 -17.13 -22.60
N THR A 246 -15.21 -18.35 -22.16
CA THR A 246 -14.94 -19.57 -22.93
C THR A 246 -16.19 -19.94 -23.73
N PRO A 247 -16.13 -19.97 -25.07
CA PRO A 247 -17.29 -20.29 -25.89
C PRO A 247 -17.91 -21.66 -25.54
N GLY A 248 -19.23 -21.67 -25.34
CA GLY A 248 -19.99 -22.85 -24.96
C GLY A 248 -19.97 -23.23 -23.51
N PHE A 249 -19.36 -22.42 -22.63
CA PHE A 249 -19.36 -22.64 -21.19
C PHE A 249 -19.97 -21.46 -20.44
N ASN A 250 -20.71 -21.76 -19.38
CA ASN A 250 -21.07 -20.78 -18.37
C ASN A 250 -19.91 -20.56 -17.40
N THR A 251 -19.55 -19.31 -17.10
CA THR A 251 -18.52 -18.99 -16.11
C THR A 251 -19.16 -18.59 -14.79
N VAL A 252 -18.72 -19.24 -13.71
CA VAL A 252 -19.18 -18.96 -12.34
C VAL A 252 -17.96 -18.68 -11.46
N ILE A 253 -17.87 -17.48 -10.88
CA ILE A 253 -16.83 -17.13 -9.92
C ILE A 253 -17.42 -17.16 -8.51
N LYS A 254 -16.85 -18.00 -7.63
CA LYS A 254 -17.27 -18.11 -6.24
C LYS A 254 -16.60 -17.02 -5.40
N ASN A 255 -17.29 -16.57 -4.36
CA ASN A 255 -16.71 -15.67 -3.37
C ASN A 255 -15.58 -16.36 -2.57
N VAL A 256 -14.64 -15.57 -2.09
CA VAL A 256 -13.54 -16.03 -1.24
C VAL A 256 -14.08 -16.67 0.03
N GLN A 257 -13.60 -17.87 0.36
CA GLN A 257 -13.83 -18.54 1.63
C GLN A 257 -12.52 -18.52 2.40
N ARG A 258 -12.50 -17.87 3.57
CA ARG A 258 -11.33 -17.82 4.43
C ARG A 258 -11.02 -19.22 4.97
N PRO A 259 -9.75 -19.67 4.97
CA PRO A 259 -9.37 -20.93 5.58
C PRO A 259 -9.72 -20.98 7.08
N ASN A 260 -10.01 -22.16 7.59
CA ASN A 260 -10.32 -22.35 9.00
C ASN A 260 -9.08 -22.01 9.87
N ASN A 261 -9.34 -21.47 11.06
CA ASN A 261 -8.31 -21.17 12.05
C ASN A 261 -7.84 -22.49 12.72
N THR A 262 -6.81 -23.09 12.16
CA THR A 262 -6.17 -24.30 12.68
C THR A 262 -4.68 -24.04 12.86
N LEU A 263 -4.00 -24.83 13.70
CA LEU A 263 -2.54 -24.73 13.87
C LEU A 263 -1.78 -24.94 12.55
N GLY A 264 -2.33 -25.73 11.61
CA GLY A 264 -1.77 -25.91 10.28
C GLY A 264 -1.86 -24.66 9.39
N ASN A 265 -2.73 -23.72 9.71
CA ASN A 265 -2.98 -22.49 8.94
C ASN A 265 -2.38 -21.23 9.61
N THR A 266 -1.49 -21.40 10.58
CA THR A 266 -0.74 -20.28 11.18
C THR A 266 0.40 -19.84 10.29
N ALA A 267 0.87 -18.60 10.48
CA ALA A 267 2.10 -18.13 9.83
C ALA A 267 3.17 -17.79 10.87
N TYR A 268 4.41 -17.83 10.43
CA TYR A 268 5.57 -17.44 11.24
C TYR A 268 6.65 -16.84 10.34
N GLY A 269 7.48 -16.01 10.95
CA GLY A 269 8.58 -15.36 10.25
C GLY A 269 9.69 -14.94 11.17
N LEU A 270 10.85 -14.75 10.57
CA LEU A 270 12.06 -14.24 11.20
C LEU A 270 12.69 -13.20 10.29
N ARG A 271 13.05 -12.03 10.84
CA ARG A 271 13.82 -10.99 10.15
C ARG A 271 15.05 -10.64 10.96
N LEU A 272 16.18 -10.50 10.29
CA LEU A 272 17.45 -10.05 10.86
C LEU A 272 17.88 -8.82 10.08
N SER A 273 18.11 -7.72 10.78
CA SER A 273 18.54 -6.44 10.20
C SER A 273 19.87 -6.02 10.79
N TYR A 274 20.69 -5.38 9.99
CA TYR A 274 21.99 -4.88 10.39
C TYR A 274 22.31 -3.55 9.72
N LEU A 275 22.61 -2.55 10.54
CA LEU A 275 23.05 -1.24 10.09
C LEU A 275 24.58 -1.19 10.10
N HIS A 276 25.21 -1.02 8.95
CA HIS A 276 26.68 -0.95 8.87
C HIS A 276 27.15 0.10 7.86
N SER A 277 27.93 1.04 8.32
CA SER A 277 28.52 2.10 7.46
C SER A 277 27.47 2.80 6.60
N GLY A 278 26.29 3.07 7.17
CA GLY A 278 25.15 3.69 6.50
C GLY A 278 24.40 2.78 5.52
N TRP A 279 24.73 1.48 5.45
CA TRP A 279 23.89 0.46 4.82
C TRP A 279 22.91 -0.09 5.83
N ASP A 280 21.62 0.04 5.58
CA ASP A 280 20.57 -0.70 6.26
C ASP A 280 20.23 -1.93 5.40
N THR A 281 20.42 -3.10 5.98
CA THR A 281 20.22 -4.37 5.27
C THR A 281 19.41 -5.32 6.11
N SER A 282 18.50 -6.07 5.50
CA SER A 282 17.80 -7.14 6.19
C SER A 282 17.71 -8.41 5.36
N LEU A 283 17.59 -9.53 6.07
CA LEU A 283 17.27 -10.85 5.53
C LEU A 283 16.09 -11.40 6.32
N PHE A 284 15.10 -11.98 5.64
CA PHE A 284 13.94 -12.54 6.30
C PHE A 284 13.50 -13.87 5.69
N TYR A 285 12.81 -14.64 6.52
CA TYR A 285 12.05 -15.83 6.14
C TYR A 285 10.62 -15.70 6.65
N TYR A 286 9.65 -16.03 5.80
CA TYR A 286 8.24 -16.07 6.14
C TYR A 286 7.60 -17.34 5.60
N SER A 287 6.71 -17.97 6.38
CA SER A 287 5.89 -19.09 5.94
C SER A 287 4.46 -18.93 6.45
N GLY A 288 3.52 -18.98 5.52
CA GLY A 288 2.10 -18.83 5.79
C GLY A 288 1.26 -19.32 4.62
N LEU A 289 -0.04 -19.17 4.72
CA LEU A 289 -0.91 -19.23 3.54
C LEU A 289 -0.73 -17.94 2.73
N ASP A 290 -0.73 -18.04 1.41
CA ASP A 290 -0.69 -16.85 0.55
C ASP A 290 -1.82 -15.90 0.94
N LEU A 291 -1.49 -14.63 1.17
CA LEU A 291 -2.48 -13.61 1.55
C LEU A 291 -3.46 -13.33 0.42
N SER A 292 -3.03 -13.44 -0.83
CA SER A 292 -3.88 -13.35 -2.01
C SER A 292 -4.43 -14.73 -2.40
N PRO A 293 -5.71 -14.84 -2.76
CA PRO A 293 -6.25 -16.11 -3.23
C PRO A 293 -5.83 -16.39 -4.68
N ALA A 294 -5.49 -17.65 -4.97
CA ALA A 294 -5.46 -18.17 -6.32
C ALA A 294 -6.84 -18.73 -6.71
N PHE A 295 -7.20 -18.66 -8.00
CA PHE A 295 -8.51 -19.08 -8.47
C PHE A 295 -8.45 -20.49 -9.05
N ALA A 296 -8.69 -21.51 -8.22
CA ALA A 296 -8.79 -22.89 -8.65
C ALA A 296 -10.01 -23.08 -9.57
N ARG A 297 -9.83 -23.81 -10.68
CA ARG A 297 -10.84 -24.03 -11.69
C ARG A 297 -11.41 -25.45 -11.61
N ASN A 298 -12.73 -25.57 -11.72
CA ASN A 298 -13.43 -26.84 -11.91
C ASN A 298 -14.28 -26.76 -13.17
N VAL A 299 -14.16 -27.77 -14.07
CA VAL A 299 -14.85 -27.82 -15.35
C VAL A 299 -15.87 -28.97 -15.34
N VAL A 300 -17.13 -28.66 -15.60
CA VAL A 300 -18.23 -29.62 -15.77
C VAL A 300 -18.68 -29.54 -17.23
N LEU A 301 -18.71 -30.69 -17.94
CA LEU A 301 -19.01 -30.73 -19.37
C LEU A 301 -20.48 -30.98 -19.68
N ALA A 302 -21.23 -31.64 -18.80
CA ALA A 302 -22.63 -32.02 -19.05
C ALA A 302 -23.43 -32.04 -17.73
N PRO A 303 -24.77 -31.77 -17.71
CA PRO A 303 -25.57 -31.41 -18.88
C PRO A 303 -25.34 -29.97 -19.38
N ASP A 304 -24.99 -29.03 -18.45
CA ASP A 304 -24.73 -27.63 -18.76
C ASP A 304 -23.24 -27.35 -18.61
N PRO A 305 -22.48 -27.17 -19.71
CA PRO A 305 -21.04 -26.88 -19.62
C PRO A 305 -20.75 -25.66 -18.75
N THR A 306 -20.03 -25.87 -17.67
CA THR A 306 -19.77 -24.81 -16.67
C THR A 306 -18.33 -24.85 -16.19
N ILE A 307 -17.68 -23.67 -16.18
CA ILE A 307 -16.39 -23.44 -15.55
C ILE A 307 -16.65 -22.69 -14.24
N THR A 308 -16.26 -23.30 -13.13
CA THR A 308 -16.37 -22.67 -11.81
C THR A 308 -14.99 -22.33 -11.28
N TYR A 309 -14.75 -21.05 -11.00
CA TYR A 309 -13.55 -20.58 -10.33
C TYR A 309 -13.81 -20.43 -8.83
N ARG A 310 -12.91 -21.00 -8.02
CA ARG A 310 -13.00 -20.97 -6.56
C ARG A 310 -11.69 -20.39 -6.01
N PRO A 311 -11.75 -19.24 -5.31
CA PRO A 311 -10.59 -18.69 -4.62
C PRO A 311 -10.10 -19.61 -3.51
N VAL A 312 -8.80 -19.92 -3.50
CA VAL A 312 -8.13 -20.79 -2.51
C VAL A 312 -6.82 -20.15 -2.06
N HIS A 313 -6.47 -20.36 -0.79
CA HIS A 313 -5.18 -19.94 -0.24
C HIS A 313 -4.29 -21.17 -0.07
N LYS A 314 -3.13 -21.19 -0.71
CA LYS A 314 -2.13 -22.26 -0.61
C LYS A 314 -1.00 -21.82 0.33
N ARG A 315 -0.30 -22.79 0.93
CA ARG A 315 0.89 -22.48 1.73
C ARG A 315 2.05 -22.13 0.82
N ILE A 316 2.76 -21.06 1.20
CA ILE A 316 3.96 -20.56 0.52
C ILE A 316 5.09 -20.38 1.54
N HIS A 317 6.32 -20.36 1.03
CA HIS A 317 7.52 -20.06 1.78
C HIS A 317 8.25 -18.92 1.07
N GLN A 318 8.66 -17.91 1.83
CA GLN A 318 9.31 -16.72 1.27
C GLN A 318 10.64 -16.47 1.98
N VAL A 319 11.68 -16.28 1.21
CA VAL A 319 12.97 -15.74 1.66
C VAL A 319 13.18 -14.43 0.97
N GLY A 320 13.51 -13.39 1.70
CA GLY A 320 13.71 -12.09 1.08
C GLY A 320 14.76 -11.26 1.80
N SER A 321 15.12 -10.17 1.16
CA SER A 321 16.08 -9.19 1.66
C SER A 321 15.65 -7.78 1.29
N THR A 322 16.04 -6.83 2.14
CA THR A 322 15.91 -5.40 1.86
C THR A 322 17.27 -4.74 2.01
N LEU A 323 17.49 -3.67 1.29
CA LEU A 323 18.66 -2.83 1.45
C LEU A 323 18.30 -1.35 1.23
N ALA A 324 18.91 -0.48 2.02
CA ALA A 324 18.85 0.95 1.82
C ALA A 324 20.22 1.60 2.08
N LYS A 325 20.54 2.66 1.34
CA LYS A 325 21.74 3.47 1.57
C LYS A 325 21.54 4.89 1.10
N ASP A 326 21.83 5.83 1.97
CA ASP A 326 21.95 7.24 1.64
C ASP A 326 23.35 7.54 1.06
N PHE A 327 23.37 8.14 -0.14
CA PHE A 327 24.57 8.64 -0.82
C PHE A 327 24.64 10.17 -0.84
N GLY A 328 23.78 10.85 -0.10
CA GLY A 328 23.63 12.30 -0.07
C GLY A 328 22.66 12.81 -1.16
N PRO A 329 23.04 12.85 -2.46
CA PRO A 329 22.13 13.31 -3.51
C PRO A 329 20.95 12.40 -3.78
N PHE A 330 21.06 11.12 -3.40
CA PHE A 330 19.99 10.13 -3.57
C PHE A 330 20.10 9.02 -2.52
N VAL A 331 18.96 8.40 -2.23
CA VAL A 331 18.88 7.17 -1.45
C VAL A 331 18.62 6.00 -2.39
N LEU A 332 19.51 5.01 -2.36
CA LEU A 332 19.31 3.73 -3.04
C LEU A 332 18.50 2.82 -2.13
N LYS A 333 17.44 2.22 -2.68
CA LYS A 333 16.64 1.17 -2.02
C LYS A 333 16.52 -0.05 -2.89
N GLY A 334 16.44 -1.23 -2.28
CA GLY A 334 16.22 -2.48 -3.00
C GLY A 334 15.50 -3.50 -2.13
N GLU A 335 14.65 -4.29 -2.76
CA GLU A 335 13.96 -5.42 -2.16
C GLU A 335 14.03 -6.62 -3.10
N ALA A 336 14.18 -7.81 -2.55
CA ALA A 336 14.09 -9.06 -3.29
C ALA A 336 13.38 -10.12 -2.45
N VAL A 337 12.45 -10.87 -3.05
CA VAL A 337 11.69 -11.94 -2.40
C VAL A 337 11.62 -13.14 -3.32
N TYR A 338 12.12 -14.27 -2.84
CA TYR A 338 11.97 -15.57 -3.49
C TYR A 338 10.82 -16.32 -2.82
N THR A 339 9.75 -16.59 -3.55
CA THR A 339 8.56 -17.31 -3.10
C THR A 339 8.56 -18.70 -3.68
N VAL A 340 8.49 -19.72 -2.81
CA VAL A 340 8.39 -21.12 -3.17
C VAL A 340 6.94 -21.58 -3.12
N ASP A 341 6.53 -22.42 -4.09
CA ASP A 341 5.19 -23.01 -4.19
C ASP A 341 4.04 -22.01 -4.39
N GLN A 342 4.28 -20.86 -5.02
CA GLN A 342 3.21 -19.90 -5.31
C GLN A 342 2.26 -20.46 -6.37
N PRO A 343 0.92 -20.46 -6.15
CA PRO A 343 -0.05 -21.01 -7.08
C PRO A 343 -0.39 -20.03 -8.20
N PHE A 344 -0.39 -20.50 -9.46
CA PHE A 344 -0.80 -19.74 -10.63
C PHE A 344 -1.82 -20.51 -11.46
N LEU A 345 -2.77 -19.78 -12.07
CA LEU A 345 -3.75 -20.34 -12.99
C LEU A 345 -3.10 -20.69 -14.34
N VAL A 346 -3.44 -21.87 -14.86
CA VAL A 346 -3.04 -22.32 -16.21
C VAL A 346 -4.24 -22.38 -17.14
N THR A 347 -4.00 -22.16 -18.43
CA THR A 347 -5.04 -22.15 -19.46
C THR A 347 -5.46 -23.54 -19.93
N ARG A 348 -4.60 -24.57 -19.81
CA ARG A 348 -4.91 -25.95 -20.23
C ARG A 348 -6.07 -26.56 -19.42
N PHE A 349 -7.00 -27.21 -20.11
CA PHE A 349 -8.21 -27.80 -19.50
C PHE A 349 -8.03 -29.17 -18.83
N ASN A 350 -6.95 -29.87 -19.13
CA ASN A 350 -6.67 -31.21 -18.60
C ASN A 350 -6.06 -31.19 -17.18
N ASP A 351 -5.87 -30.03 -16.61
CA ASP A 351 -5.42 -29.88 -15.23
C ASP A 351 -6.62 -29.99 -14.26
N SER A 352 -6.43 -30.67 -13.12
CA SER A 352 -7.52 -31.04 -12.21
C SER A 352 -8.14 -29.85 -11.48
N ASP A 353 -7.34 -28.87 -11.08
CA ASP A 353 -7.78 -27.63 -10.40
C ASP A 353 -7.35 -26.38 -11.15
N GLY A 354 -6.68 -26.52 -12.29
CA GLY A 354 -6.19 -25.41 -13.12
C GLY A 354 -5.08 -24.61 -12.48
N LEU A 355 -4.43 -25.10 -11.41
CA LEU A 355 -3.36 -24.42 -10.71
C LEU A 355 -2.05 -25.19 -10.81
N VAL A 356 -0.96 -24.45 -11.04
CA VAL A 356 0.41 -24.94 -10.94
C VAL A 356 1.16 -24.17 -9.86
N SER A 357 2.01 -24.87 -9.11
CA SER A 357 2.95 -24.21 -8.19
C SER A 357 4.19 -23.76 -8.95
N GLN A 358 4.61 -22.53 -8.71
CA GLN A 358 5.79 -21.93 -9.31
C GLN A 358 6.67 -21.29 -8.24
N ASP A 359 7.96 -21.34 -8.48
CA ASP A 359 8.93 -20.59 -7.69
C ASP A 359 9.21 -19.26 -8.37
N VAL A 360 9.07 -18.18 -7.64
CA VAL A 360 9.07 -16.81 -8.17
C VAL A 360 10.08 -15.95 -7.45
N LEU A 361 10.92 -15.25 -8.19
CA LEU A 361 11.76 -14.16 -7.68
C LEU A 361 11.16 -12.82 -8.09
N ASP A 362 10.68 -12.08 -7.11
CA ASP A 362 10.29 -10.68 -7.24
C ASP A 362 11.41 -9.79 -6.72
N TYR A 363 11.83 -8.78 -7.49
CA TYR A 363 12.78 -7.78 -7.00
C TYR A 363 12.50 -6.39 -7.55
N ILE A 364 12.92 -5.39 -6.79
CA ILE A 364 12.77 -3.98 -7.10
C ILE A 364 13.99 -3.20 -6.64
N VAL A 365 14.44 -2.26 -7.47
CA VAL A 365 15.48 -1.30 -7.14
C VAL A 365 14.94 0.09 -7.37
N GLY A 366 15.11 0.97 -6.39
CA GLY A 366 14.62 2.33 -6.41
C GLY A 366 15.69 3.35 -6.06
N LEU A 367 15.54 4.54 -6.62
CA LEU A 367 16.34 5.72 -6.33
C LEU A 367 15.40 6.85 -5.90
N ASP A 368 15.59 7.33 -4.68
CA ASP A 368 14.93 8.52 -4.14
C ASP A 368 15.88 9.70 -4.25
N PHE A 369 15.49 10.74 -4.98
CA PHE A 369 16.27 11.96 -5.17
C PHE A 369 15.60 13.15 -4.49
N SER A 370 16.42 14.00 -3.87
CA SER A 370 16.02 15.26 -3.24
C SER A 370 16.91 16.38 -3.77
N PHE A 371 16.83 16.69 -5.07
CA PHE A 371 17.71 17.68 -5.73
C PHE A 371 17.30 19.13 -5.50
N VAL A 372 16.03 19.37 -5.30
CA VAL A 372 15.43 20.70 -5.13
C VAL A 372 14.71 20.68 -3.81
N GLU A 373 14.86 21.77 -3.06
CA GLU A 373 14.15 21.96 -1.80
C GLU A 373 12.66 21.65 -1.99
N ASP A 374 12.09 20.87 -1.07
CA ASP A 374 10.70 20.42 -1.08
C ASP A 374 10.26 19.58 -2.29
N THR A 375 11.17 19.09 -3.14
CA THR A 375 10.84 18.24 -4.29
C THR A 375 11.44 16.85 -4.15
N ARG A 376 10.60 15.83 -4.26
CA ARG A 376 10.96 14.41 -4.27
C ARG A 376 10.77 13.82 -5.66
N LEU A 377 11.77 13.11 -6.16
CA LEU A 377 11.68 12.25 -7.33
C LEU A 377 12.07 10.82 -6.91
N ASN A 378 11.15 9.87 -7.04
CA ASN A 378 11.42 8.45 -6.86
C ASN A 378 11.33 7.74 -8.20
N LEU A 379 12.34 6.98 -8.56
CA LEU A 379 12.38 6.14 -9.77
C LEU A 379 12.63 4.70 -9.36
N GLN A 380 11.85 3.77 -9.89
CA GLN A 380 11.97 2.36 -9.56
C GLN A 380 11.93 1.50 -10.83
N PHE A 381 12.70 0.42 -10.80
CA PHE A 381 12.65 -0.68 -11.75
C PHE A 381 12.34 -1.97 -11.00
N PHE A 382 11.40 -2.76 -11.48
CA PHE A 382 11.01 -4.02 -10.86
C PHE A 382 10.89 -5.14 -11.88
N GLN A 383 11.16 -6.37 -11.40
CA GLN A 383 10.98 -7.57 -12.19
C GLN A 383 10.41 -8.71 -11.35
N ARG A 384 9.68 -9.58 -12.03
CA ARG A 384 9.25 -10.89 -11.57
C ARG A 384 9.81 -11.94 -12.52
N TRP A 385 10.52 -12.91 -11.98
CA TRP A 385 11.07 -14.03 -12.73
C TRP A 385 10.58 -15.36 -12.18
N PHE A 386 10.10 -16.25 -13.10
CA PHE A 386 9.65 -17.60 -12.78
C PHE A 386 10.75 -18.60 -13.09
N SER A 387 11.24 -19.36 -12.09
CA SER A 387 12.40 -20.24 -12.23
C SER A 387 12.14 -21.48 -13.11
N HIS A 388 10.91 -21.95 -13.18
CA HIS A 388 10.48 -23.11 -13.99
C HIS A 388 9.13 -22.80 -14.63
N HIS A 389 9.10 -21.75 -15.46
CA HIS A 389 7.87 -21.21 -16.04
C HIS A 389 7.05 -22.25 -16.82
N ASP A 390 5.79 -22.45 -16.41
CA ASP A 390 4.81 -23.26 -17.14
C ASP A 390 4.23 -22.45 -18.28
N ARG A 391 4.35 -22.96 -19.53
CA ARG A 391 3.96 -22.25 -20.76
C ARG A 391 2.46 -21.97 -20.89
N ASP A 392 1.64 -22.65 -20.10
CA ASP A 392 0.19 -22.47 -20.10
C ASP A 392 -0.26 -21.42 -19.06
N MET A 393 0.67 -20.76 -18.38
CA MET A 393 0.39 -19.61 -17.53
C MET A 393 0.15 -18.35 -18.37
N ILE A 394 -0.64 -17.41 -17.81
CA ILE A 394 -0.86 -16.10 -18.45
C ILE A 394 0.36 -15.17 -18.28
N PRO A 395 1.02 -15.09 -17.08
CA PRO A 395 2.24 -14.32 -16.93
C PRO A 395 3.38 -14.83 -17.82
N ASP A 396 4.23 -13.91 -18.31
CA ASP A 396 5.46 -14.27 -19.00
C ASP A 396 6.52 -14.82 -18.03
N GLU A 397 7.52 -15.55 -18.52
CA GLU A 397 8.63 -16.06 -17.71
C GLU A 397 9.38 -14.95 -16.97
N LEU A 398 9.49 -13.78 -17.60
CA LEU A 398 10.08 -12.57 -17.02
C LEU A 398 9.13 -11.40 -17.24
N GLU A 399 8.58 -10.86 -16.18
CA GLU A 399 7.76 -9.66 -16.20
C GLU A 399 8.55 -8.48 -15.63
N SER A 400 8.55 -7.35 -16.33
CA SER A 400 9.33 -6.17 -15.96
C SER A 400 8.47 -4.93 -15.95
N GLY A 401 8.81 -3.96 -15.12
CA GLY A 401 8.13 -2.69 -15.10
C GLY A 401 8.97 -1.58 -14.48
N VAL A 402 8.47 -0.37 -14.60
CA VAL A 402 9.05 0.83 -14.03
C VAL A 402 8.00 1.63 -13.28
N SER A 403 8.42 2.38 -12.26
CA SER A 403 7.57 3.41 -11.67
C SER A 403 8.34 4.71 -11.50
N ALA A 404 7.62 5.83 -11.54
CA ALA A 404 8.14 7.16 -11.30
C ALA A 404 7.13 7.93 -10.44
N LEU A 405 7.60 8.49 -9.32
CA LEU A 405 6.83 9.39 -8.48
C LEU A 405 7.54 10.74 -8.42
N VAL A 406 6.78 11.80 -8.65
CA VAL A 406 7.22 13.18 -8.44
C VAL A 406 6.24 13.85 -7.49
N SER A 407 6.75 14.43 -6.40
CA SER A 407 5.97 15.33 -5.54
C SER A 407 6.78 16.58 -5.21
N THR A 408 6.10 17.68 -4.97
CA THR A 408 6.74 18.93 -4.55
C THR A 408 5.81 19.68 -3.60
N ARG A 409 6.37 20.51 -2.71
CA ARG A 409 5.61 21.28 -1.72
C ARG A 409 5.69 22.77 -2.01
N TYR A 410 4.55 23.43 -1.98
CA TYR A 410 4.43 24.87 -2.18
C TYR A 410 3.79 25.52 -0.95
N PHE A 411 4.20 26.77 -0.64
CA PHE A 411 3.63 27.56 0.46
C PHE A 411 3.81 26.95 1.85
N HIS A 412 4.93 26.21 2.09
CA HIS A 412 5.38 25.63 3.36
C HIS A 412 4.27 25.04 4.27
N PRO A 413 4.03 23.84 4.30
CA PRO A 413 3.90 22.68 3.38
C PRO A 413 2.47 22.53 2.83
N LYS A 414 1.74 23.63 2.59
CA LYS A 414 0.28 23.65 2.46
C LYS A 414 -0.29 23.01 1.21
N VAL A 415 0.46 22.98 0.12
CA VAL A 415 -0.01 22.43 -1.16
C VAL A 415 1.04 21.47 -1.71
N GLU A 416 0.67 20.20 -1.87
CA GLU A 416 1.55 19.16 -2.40
C GLU A 416 0.91 18.47 -3.61
N PRO A 417 1.25 18.86 -4.85
CA PRO A 417 0.98 18.06 -6.04
C PRO A 417 1.88 16.84 -6.08
N GLU A 418 1.30 15.71 -6.46
CA GLU A 418 1.99 14.44 -6.62
C GLU A 418 1.49 13.72 -7.86
N VAL A 419 2.39 13.09 -8.59
CA VAL A 419 2.07 12.19 -9.70
C VAL A 419 2.88 10.92 -9.56
N LEU A 420 2.19 9.78 -9.52
CA LEU A 420 2.77 8.45 -9.59
C LEU A 420 2.39 7.80 -10.93
N LEU A 421 3.39 7.33 -11.66
CA LEU A 421 3.23 6.49 -12.84
C LEU A 421 3.78 5.11 -12.55
N ILE A 422 3.03 4.05 -12.86
CA ILE A 422 3.51 2.66 -12.87
C ILE A 422 3.26 2.09 -14.27
N HIS A 423 4.27 1.49 -14.89
CA HIS A 423 4.18 0.98 -16.26
C HIS A 423 4.81 -0.41 -16.37
N SER A 424 4.03 -1.37 -16.89
CA SER A 424 4.51 -2.72 -17.25
C SER A 424 5.15 -2.69 -18.64
N LEU A 425 6.37 -3.18 -18.75
CA LEU A 425 7.11 -3.20 -20.00
C LEU A 425 6.71 -4.38 -20.90
N ASN A 426 6.20 -5.47 -20.33
CA ASN A 426 5.80 -6.67 -21.09
C ASN A 426 4.47 -6.47 -21.83
N ARG A 427 3.49 -5.87 -21.17
CA ARG A 427 2.11 -5.74 -21.68
C ARG A 427 1.75 -4.33 -22.10
N ALA A 428 2.68 -3.37 -21.89
CA ALA A 428 2.47 -1.95 -22.16
C ALA A 428 1.21 -1.39 -21.48
N ASP A 429 0.85 -1.95 -20.33
CA ASP A 429 -0.22 -1.44 -19.47
C ASP A 429 0.33 -0.56 -18.37
N TRP A 430 -0.46 0.39 -17.91
CA TRP A 430 0.00 1.45 -17.00
C TRP A 430 -1.11 2.01 -16.13
N ASN A 431 -0.71 2.62 -15.01
CA ASN A 431 -1.56 3.40 -14.14
C ASN A 431 -0.89 4.74 -13.82
N VAL A 432 -1.66 5.82 -13.92
CA VAL A 432 -1.28 7.16 -13.48
C VAL A 432 -2.20 7.59 -12.35
N GLN A 433 -1.62 7.95 -11.21
CA GLN A 433 -2.30 8.56 -10.08
C GLN A 433 -1.78 9.99 -9.95
N ALA A 434 -2.64 10.96 -10.18
CA ALA A 434 -2.31 12.38 -10.03
C ALA A 434 -3.18 12.98 -8.92
N LYS A 435 -2.57 13.62 -7.93
CA LYS A 435 -3.30 14.26 -6.83
C LYS A 435 -2.67 15.58 -6.39
N VAL A 436 -3.49 16.41 -5.81
CA VAL A 436 -3.07 17.63 -5.10
C VAL A 436 -3.62 17.54 -3.68
N THR A 437 -2.74 17.55 -2.73
CA THR A 437 -3.07 17.63 -1.30
C THR A 437 -2.97 19.08 -0.85
N TRP A 438 -3.98 19.56 -0.12
CA TRP A 438 -4.02 20.90 0.44
C TRP A 438 -4.36 20.87 1.92
N GLU A 439 -3.40 21.28 2.76
CA GLU A 439 -3.58 21.49 4.20
C GLU A 439 -3.97 22.94 4.46
N PHE A 440 -5.24 23.25 4.35
CA PHE A 440 -5.75 24.63 4.39
C PHE A 440 -5.88 25.20 5.82
N LEU A 441 -6.03 24.32 6.82
CA LEU A 441 -6.05 24.65 8.24
C LEU A 441 -5.33 23.57 9.04
N ARG A 442 -4.90 23.87 10.25
CA ARG A 442 -4.39 22.86 11.17
C ARG A 442 -5.42 21.74 11.32
N ASN A 443 -5.00 20.49 11.17
CA ASN A 443 -5.82 19.28 11.26
C ASN A 443 -6.82 19.07 10.09
N TRP A 444 -6.87 19.95 9.08
CA TRP A 444 -7.77 19.84 7.95
C TRP A 444 -6.99 19.64 6.65
N ARG A 445 -7.28 18.58 5.96
CA ARG A 445 -6.68 18.22 4.68
C ARG A 445 -7.76 17.98 3.63
N MET A 446 -7.53 18.48 2.43
CA MET A 446 -8.31 18.20 1.24
C MET A 446 -7.41 17.59 0.17
N VAL A 447 -7.89 16.60 -0.54
CA VAL A 447 -7.21 16.00 -1.69
C VAL A 447 -8.16 16.04 -2.88
N VAL A 448 -7.64 16.37 -4.05
CA VAL A 448 -8.33 16.22 -5.33
C VAL A 448 -7.39 15.47 -6.25
N GLY A 449 -7.89 14.45 -6.92
CA GLY A 449 -7.06 13.61 -7.77
C GLY A 449 -7.81 12.89 -8.88
N ALA A 450 -7.02 12.19 -9.70
CA ALA A 450 -7.48 11.33 -10.76
C ALA A 450 -6.65 10.05 -10.82
N ASP A 451 -7.31 8.92 -11.02
CA ASP A 451 -6.71 7.63 -11.28
C ASP A 451 -7.04 7.23 -12.71
N ILE A 452 -6.01 6.99 -13.52
CA ILE A 452 -6.13 6.70 -14.94
C ILE A 452 -5.40 5.40 -15.25
N PHE A 453 -6.08 4.50 -15.94
CA PHE A 453 -5.57 3.20 -16.31
C PHE A 453 -5.50 3.07 -17.82
N GLY A 454 -4.60 2.26 -18.34
CA GLY A 454 -4.55 1.98 -19.76
C GLY A 454 -3.76 0.73 -20.10
N GLY A 455 -4.05 0.19 -21.27
CA GLY A 455 -3.37 -1.02 -21.78
C GLY A 455 -4.33 -2.12 -22.17
N PRO A 456 -3.80 -3.31 -22.55
CA PRO A 456 -4.63 -4.45 -22.92
C PRO A 456 -5.41 -5.01 -21.71
N PRO A 457 -6.63 -5.55 -21.92
CA PRO A 457 -7.47 -6.08 -20.85
C PRO A 457 -6.83 -7.22 -20.02
N THR A 458 -5.81 -7.88 -20.55
CA THR A 458 -5.06 -8.95 -19.86
C THR A 458 -3.92 -8.43 -19.00
N GLY A 459 -3.66 -7.12 -19.01
CA GLY A 459 -2.66 -6.47 -18.17
C GLY A 459 -3.14 -6.23 -16.75
N LEU A 460 -2.21 -6.05 -15.82
CA LEU A 460 -2.51 -5.75 -14.41
C LEU A 460 -3.34 -4.47 -14.25
N PHE A 461 -3.00 -3.44 -15.02
CA PHE A 461 -3.68 -2.13 -15.01
C PHE A 461 -4.72 -2.02 -16.13
N GLY A 462 -4.44 -2.57 -17.31
CA GLY A 462 -5.32 -2.49 -18.48
C GLY A 462 -6.68 -3.14 -18.29
N GLN A 463 -6.81 -4.14 -17.39
CA GLN A 463 -8.11 -4.68 -17.00
C GLN A 463 -9.05 -3.64 -16.37
N PHE A 464 -8.48 -2.53 -15.86
CA PHE A 464 -9.21 -1.42 -15.24
C PHE A 464 -9.32 -0.17 -16.13
N ASP A 465 -9.03 -0.25 -17.45
CA ASP A 465 -9.13 0.89 -18.40
C ASP A 465 -10.52 1.58 -18.37
N ALA A 466 -11.59 0.82 -18.09
CA ALA A 466 -12.95 1.35 -17.91
C ALA A 466 -13.22 1.92 -16.49
N LYS A 467 -12.22 2.05 -15.63
CA LYS A 467 -12.34 2.51 -14.25
C LYS A 467 -11.63 3.83 -13.98
N ASP A 468 -11.28 4.54 -15.04
CA ASP A 468 -10.75 5.90 -14.94
C ASP A 468 -11.68 6.79 -14.15
N ARG A 469 -11.14 7.47 -13.11
CA ARG A 469 -11.95 8.25 -12.18
C ARG A 469 -11.28 9.55 -11.74
N VAL A 470 -12.12 10.48 -11.32
CA VAL A 470 -11.72 11.65 -10.54
C VAL A 470 -12.27 11.51 -9.13
N TYR A 471 -11.54 12.01 -8.14
CA TYR A 471 -11.96 11.90 -6.75
C TYR A 471 -11.63 13.14 -5.94
N GLY A 472 -12.36 13.30 -4.84
CA GLY A 472 -12.10 14.29 -3.82
C GLY A 472 -12.13 13.63 -2.44
N GLU A 473 -11.25 14.07 -1.56
CA GLU A 473 -11.14 13.62 -0.17
C GLU A 473 -11.10 14.84 0.75
N PHE A 474 -11.74 14.70 1.89
CA PHE A 474 -11.75 15.69 2.95
C PHE A 474 -11.51 15.00 4.28
N ARG A 475 -10.46 15.41 5.03
CA ARG A 475 -10.06 14.78 6.28
C ARG A 475 -9.91 15.81 7.40
N TYR A 476 -10.41 15.45 8.57
CA TYR A 476 -10.17 16.13 9.83
C TYR A 476 -9.51 15.19 10.82
N SER A 477 -8.35 15.58 11.36
CA SER A 477 -7.60 14.82 12.36
C SER A 477 -7.70 15.51 13.73
N PHE A 478 -7.80 14.77 14.83
CA PHE A 478 -8.00 15.31 16.18
C PHE A 478 -7.29 14.46 17.24
#